data_fb1bc17824395343fdaed9ad907aead3
#
_entry.id   fb1bc17824395343fdaed9ad907aead3
#
_cell.length_a   1.000
_cell.length_b   1.000
_cell.length_c   1.000
_cell.angle_alpha   90.00
_cell.angle_beta   90.00
_cell.angle_gamma   90.00
#
_symmetry.space_group_name_H-M   'P 1'
#
loop_
_entity.id
_entity.type
_entity.pdbx_description
1 polymer ?
#
loop_
_entity_poly.entity_id
_entity_poly.type
_entity_poly.pdbx_seq_one_letter_code
_entity_poly.pdbx_strand_id
1 'polypeptide(L)'
;MKRGIVAFCAALVLTGGPTFAESLQDEIARLIETHPQLKGARDNVAAADEGIDRAFAAFLPSVDLSADFGREITDSPGTRSDRGGSLTVWRESASLTISQTVFDGFGTPAALATAKIGKSIADVALNSTQQNLLFAAISAYLDVLRNTRLLELAGANESTIQRQLKLEDERVKKGAGITIDVLQAKLRLQVSKERRVAFEGNLANATARYQQTFDSKPEVDDMSLPTLPIGLLPETLGEAEVIARAENPALDNSNRAIDRANQRKRGAKSAFYPVIELVTTLNYEQDEAGTLGTRYDGSVKLEATWEFFSGFATRADTLAAAHEYSAALNNHRLVDRNVIVDLRLAWQQLATARERVGLLQNAGNIAREVHAARRKQLEAGEETEINVLDAENEVFNAQINATGAEYDARTAVYRMLLALGRLTPEVGRYPRSEPGRIERLIGKDTIR
;
A
#
# COMPACT_ATOMS: atom_id res chain seq x y z
N MET A 1 -37.54 43.64 34.53
CA MET A 1 -38.14 42.93 33.37
C MET A 1 -37.51 41.54 33.31
N LYS A 2 -38.32 40.52 33.53
CA LYS A 2 -37.95 39.12 33.75
C LYS A 2 -37.64 38.45 32.39
N ARG A 3 -36.49 37.81 32.22
CA ARG A 3 -36.18 36.90 31.14
C ARG A 3 -36.24 35.46 31.68
N GLY A 4 -37.20 34.70 31.22
CA GLY A 4 -37.36 33.31 31.51
C GLY A 4 -36.38 32.46 30.72
N ILE A 5 -35.68 31.56 31.40
CA ILE A 5 -34.84 30.50 30.80
C ILE A 5 -35.72 29.30 30.60
N VAL A 6 -35.97 28.93 29.34
CA VAL A 6 -36.58 27.66 28.97
C VAL A 6 -35.46 26.62 28.81
N ALA A 7 -35.41 25.68 29.74
CA ALA A 7 -34.53 24.50 29.64
C ALA A 7 -35.14 23.49 28.66
N PHE A 8 -34.49 23.24 27.55
CA PHE A 8 -34.83 22.21 26.56
C PHE A 8 -34.06 20.94 26.93
N CYS A 9 -34.72 20.00 27.60
CA CYS A 9 -34.17 18.65 27.78
C CYS A 9 -34.28 17.90 26.44
N ALA A 10 -33.16 17.79 25.73
CA ALA A 10 -33.02 16.88 24.60
C ALA A 10 -32.82 15.45 25.13
N ALA A 11 -33.85 14.62 25.05
CA ALA A 11 -33.75 13.20 25.28
C ALA A 11 -32.96 12.57 24.12
N LEU A 12 -31.73 12.11 24.40
CA LEU A 12 -30.91 11.32 23.49
C LEU A 12 -31.55 9.92 23.40
N VAL A 13 -32.38 9.68 22.40
CA VAL A 13 -32.83 8.34 22.06
C VAL A 13 -31.65 7.65 21.35
N LEU A 14 -30.94 6.81 22.09
CA LEU A 14 -30.02 5.82 21.54
C LEU A 14 -30.88 4.79 20.79
N THR A 15 -31.13 5.02 19.52
CA THR A 15 -31.62 3.99 18.62
C THR A 15 -30.41 3.08 18.35
N GLY A 16 -30.32 1.97 19.08
CA GLY A 16 -29.51 0.83 18.66
C GLY A 16 -30.03 0.37 17.30
N GLY A 17 -29.40 0.83 16.22
CA GLY A 17 -29.62 0.28 14.89
C GLY A 17 -29.23 -1.20 14.89
N PRO A 18 -29.85 -2.04 14.03
CA PRO A 18 -29.43 -3.41 13.88
C PRO A 18 -27.94 -3.43 13.55
N THR A 19 -27.13 -4.09 14.36
CA THR A 19 -25.76 -4.45 14.03
C THR A 19 -25.82 -5.38 12.82
N PHE A 20 -25.74 -4.80 11.62
CA PHE A 20 -25.48 -5.60 10.42
C PHE A 20 -24.10 -6.19 10.59
N ALA A 21 -23.98 -7.50 10.36
CA ALA A 21 -22.69 -8.17 10.25
C ALA A 21 -21.79 -7.32 9.35
N GLU A 22 -20.69 -6.80 9.91
CA GLU A 22 -19.75 -5.97 9.15
C GLU A 22 -19.11 -6.85 8.06
N SER A 23 -19.54 -6.65 6.84
CA SER A 23 -18.99 -7.37 5.70
C SER A 23 -17.56 -6.88 5.46
N LEU A 24 -16.69 -7.75 4.93
CA LEU A 24 -15.34 -7.34 4.49
C LEU A 24 -15.38 -6.06 3.63
N GLN A 25 -16.48 -5.80 2.94
CA GLN A 25 -16.69 -4.63 2.10
C GLN A 25 -16.80 -3.33 2.90
N ASP A 26 -17.51 -3.36 4.02
CA ASP A 26 -17.69 -2.20 4.89
C ASP A 26 -16.35 -1.87 5.60
N GLU A 27 -15.64 -2.90 6.03
CA GLU A 27 -14.28 -2.78 6.57
C GLU A 27 -13.30 -2.20 5.56
N ILE A 28 -13.30 -2.68 4.32
CA ILE A 28 -12.47 -2.14 3.23
C ILE A 28 -12.85 -0.68 2.92
N ALA A 29 -14.14 -0.33 2.89
CA ALA A 29 -14.57 1.04 2.63
C ALA A 29 -14.03 2.00 3.71
N ARG A 30 -14.17 1.62 4.98
CA ARG A 30 -13.63 2.38 6.13
C ARG A 30 -12.11 2.49 6.05
N LEU A 31 -11.42 1.38 5.77
CA LEU A 31 -9.97 1.31 5.63
C LEU A 31 -9.44 2.32 4.60
N ILE A 32 -10.07 2.40 3.42
CA ILE A 32 -9.65 3.29 2.34
C ILE A 32 -9.78 4.76 2.74
N GLU A 33 -10.75 5.11 3.56
CA GLU A 33 -10.95 6.48 4.01
C GLU A 33 -10.04 6.87 5.17
N THR A 34 -9.81 5.95 6.09
CA THR A 34 -9.20 6.27 7.40
C THR A 34 -7.75 5.89 7.53
N HIS A 35 -7.25 4.91 6.76
CA HIS A 35 -5.92 4.34 6.98
C HIS A 35 -4.80 5.35 6.78
N PRO A 36 -3.85 5.49 7.75
CA PRO A 36 -2.79 6.50 7.70
C PRO A 36 -1.90 6.41 6.48
N GLN A 37 -1.60 5.19 6.00
CA GLN A 37 -0.77 4.98 4.82
C GLN A 37 -1.39 5.57 3.54
N LEU A 38 -2.73 5.49 3.39
CA LEU A 38 -3.42 6.09 2.24
C LEU A 38 -3.57 7.60 2.38
N LYS A 39 -3.79 8.10 3.61
CA LYS A 39 -3.76 9.55 3.86
C LYS A 39 -2.40 10.13 3.49
N GLY A 40 -1.30 9.54 3.97
CA GLY A 40 0.05 9.98 3.60
C GLY A 40 0.34 9.89 2.09
N ALA A 41 -0.18 8.85 1.41
CA ALA A 41 -0.04 8.75 -0.04
C ALA A 41 -0.86 9.85 -0.78
N ARG A 42 -2.06 10.20 -0.30
CA ARG A 42 -2.85 11.32 -0.83
C ARG A 42 -2.16 12.67 -0.60
N ASP A 43 -1.58 12.87 0.59
CA ASP A 43 -0.81 14.08 0.89
C ASP A 43 0.42 14.21 -0.01
N ASN A 44 1.08 13.10 -0.37
CA ASN A 44 2.16 13.09 -1.35
C ASN A 44 1.68 13.48 -2.76
N VAL A 45 0.47 13.07 -3.17
CA VAL A 45 -0.15 13.52 -4.42
C VAL A 45 -0.43 15.01 -4.38
N ALA A 46 -1.02 15.51 -3.29
CA ALA A 46 -1.28 16.95 -3.11
C ALA A 46 0.02 17.77 -3.12
N ALA A 47 1.07 17.31 -2.44
CA ALA A 47 2.38 17.96 -2.46
C ALA A 47 3.02 17.97 -3.87
N ALA A 48 2.80 16.91 -4.66
CA ALA A 48 3.26 16.88 -6.04
C ALA A 48 2.45 17.80 -6.97
N ASP A 49 1.17 18.03 -6.66
CA ASP A 49 0.31 18.99 -7.36
C ASP A 49 0.79 20.43 -7.13
N GLU A 50 1.03 20.81 -5.89
CA GLU A 50 1.67 22.11 -5.52
C GLU A 50 3.05 22.25 -6.17
N GLY A 51 3.73 21.14 -6.44
CA GLY A 51 4.97 21.11 -7.22
C GLY A 51 4.78 21.56 -8.67
N ILE A 52 3.61 21.36 -9.26
CA ILE A 52 3.24 21.87 -10.60
C ILE A 52 3.08 23.39 -10.54
N ASP A 53 2.36 23.90 -9.54
CA ASP A 53 2.15 25.33 -9.40
C ASP A 53 3.46 26.07 -9.14
N ARG A 54 4.34 25.47 -8.34
CA ARG A 54 5.71 26.02 -8.15
C ARG A 54 6.51 26.04 -9.45
N ALA A 55 6.40 25.00 -10.28
CA ALA A 55 7.08 24.99 -11.59
C ALA A 55 6.44 25.96 -12.58
N PHE A 56 5.12 26.17 -12.49
CA PHE A 56 4.40 27.16 -13.28
C PHE A 56 4.74 28.59 -12.87
N ALA A 57 5.02 28.85 -11.60
CA ALA A 57 5.41 30.17 -11.09
C ALA A 57 6.63 30.75 -11.83
N ALA A 58 7.52 29.91 -12.39
CA ALA A 58 8.63 30.37 -13.21
C ALA A 58 8.21 31.03 -14.56
N PHE A 59 6.93 30.89 -14.96
CA PHE A 59 6.35 31.61 -16.08
C PHE A 59 5.78 32.99 -15.70
N LEU A 60 5.67 33.27 -14.41
CA LEU A 60 5.09 34.52 -13.88
C LEU A 60 6.21 35.48 -13.47
N PRO A 61 5.95 36.80 -13.43
CA PRO A 61 6.92 37.74 -12.93
C PRO A 61 7.16 37.55 -11.43
N SER A 62 8.43 37.68 -11.00
CA SER A 62 8.77 37.87 -9.60
C SER A 62 8.79 39.35 -9.27
N VAL A 63 8.41 39.67 -8.03
CA VAL A 63 8.42 41.05 -7.51
C VAL A 63 9.18 41.02 -6.20
N ASP A 64 10.32 41.69 -6.19
CA ASP A 64 11.22 41.77 -5.05
C ASP A 64 11.31 43.19 -4.55
N LEU A 65 11.07 43.41 -3.26
CA LEU A 65 11.27 44.70 -2.57
C LEU A 65 12.42 44.54 -1.58
N SER A 66 13.45 45.33 -1.78
CA SER A 66 14.54 45.49 -0.80
C SER A 66 14.55 46.92 -0.22
N ALA A 67 14.83 47.04 1.06
CA ALA A 67 15.00 48.33 1.71
C ALA A 67 16.12 48.22 2.74
N ASP A 68 16.95 49.24 2.81
CA ASP A 68 17.96 49.35 3.84
C ASP A 68 17.97 50.76 4.47
N PHE A 69 18.36 50.81 5.74
CA PHE A 69 18.55 52.02 6.51
C PHE A 69 19.79 51.85 7.40
N GLY A 70 20.71 52.81 7.33
CA GLY A 70 21.92 52.69 8.10
C GLY A 70 22.77 53.96 8.10
N ARG A 71 23.87 53.94 8.85
CA ARG A 71 24.84 54.99 8.87
C ARG A 71 25.95 54.69 7.87
N GLU A 72 26.09 55.55 6.88
CA GLU A 72 27.13 55.43 5.85
C GLU A 72 28.23 56.48 6.12
N ILE A 73 29.47 56.06 5.98
CA ILE A 73 30.65 56.91 6.03
C ILE A 73 31.33 56.83 4.68
N THR A 74 31.31 57.89 3.91
CA THR A 74 31.92 57.94 2.57
C THR A 74 33.11 58.90 2.58
N ASP A 75 34.29 58.37 2.20
CA ASP A 75 35.50 59.16 1.94
C ASP A 75 35.89 58.97 0.46
N SER A 76 35.52 59.89 -0.38
CA SER A 76 35.73 59.89 -1.81
C SER A 76 36.45 61.15 -2.28
N PRO A 77 37.04 61.19 -3.50
CA PRO A 77 37.56 62.44 -4.04
C PRO A 77 36.55 63.57 -4.07
N GLY A 78 35.25 63.25 -4.35
CA GLY A 78 34.17 64.25 -4.35
C GLY A 78 33.89 64.81 -2.96
N THR A 79 33.74 63.94 -1.93
CA THR A 79 33.49 64.41 -0.56
C THR A 79 34.68 65.20 -0.01
N ARG A 80 35.90 64.88 -0.41
CA ARG A 80 37.10 65.68 -0.04
C ARG A 80 37.15 67.06 -0.71
N SER A 81 36.78 67.12 -2.05
CA SER A 81 36.76 68.39 -2.77
C SER A 81 35.62 69.29 -2.31
N ASP A 82 34.46 68.79 -2.06
CA ASP A 82 33.26 69.57 -1.79
C ASP A 82 33.11 69.91 -0.30
N ARG A 83 33.69 69.11 0.61
CA ARG A 83 33.47 69.20 2.07
C ARG A 83 34.76 69.08 2.89
N GLY A 84 35.89 68.85 2.26
CA GLY A 84 37.21 68.86 2.93
C GLY A 84 37.49 67.54 3.69
N GLY A 85 36.69 66.48 3.54
CA GLY A 85 36.90 65.20 4.23
C GLY A 85 35.80 64.12 4.04
N SER A 86 35.75 63.19 4.95
CA SER A 86 34.72 62.14 4.92
C SER A 86 33.32 62.67 5.28
N LEU A 87 32.29 62.19 4.65
CA LEU A 87 30.90 62.47 4.94
C LEU A 87 30.26 61.33 5.71
N THR A 88 29.55 61.61 6.79
CA THR A 88 28.81 60.64 7.58
C THR A 88 27.33 61.01 7.56
N VAL A 89 26.47 60.15 7.05
CA VAL A 89 25.04 60.42 6.89
C VAL A 89 24.20 59.21 7.33
N TRP A 90 22.91 59.45 7.53
CA TRP A 90 21.92 58.38 7.58
C TRP A 90 21.46 58.11 6.15
N ARG A 91 21.79 56.88 5.66
CA ARG A 91 21.40 56.42 4.34
C ARG A 91 20.08 55.68 4.43
N GLU A 92 19.20 55.97 3.49
CA GLU A 92 17.98 55.19 3.27
C GLU A 92 17.95 54.76 1.79
N SER A 93 17.63 53.45 1.54
CA SER A 93 17.36 53.01 0.17
C SER A 93 16.19 52.06 0.12
N ALA A 94 15.45 52.08 -0.97
CA ALA A 94 14.44 51.11 -1.30
C ALA A 94 14.48 50.79 -2.80
N SER A 95 14.45 49.51 -3.17
CA SER A 95 14.47 49.05 -4.55
C SER A 95 13.36 48.06 -4.79
N LEU A 96 12.49 48.35 -5.74
CA LEU A 96 11.47 47.41 -6.26
C LEU A 96 11.94 46.88 -7.59
N THR A 97 12.16 45.53 -7.65
CA THR A 97 12.57 44.86 -8.87
C THR A 97 11.46 43.89 -9.32
N ILE A 98 11.04 43.99 -10.57
CA ILE A 98 10.11 43.10 -11.21
C ILE A 98 10.89 42.38 -12.32
N SER A 99 11.01 41.02 -12.23
CA SER A 99 11.74 40.22 -13.19
C SER A 99 10.81 39.19 -13.83
N GLN A 100 10.80 39.11 -15.16
CA GLN A 100 10.04 38.16 -15.94
C GLN A 100 10.95 37.43 -16.93
N THR A 101 11.10 36.14 -16.78
CA THR A 101 11.78 35.30 -17.78
C THR A 101 10.93 35.21 -19.03
N VAL A 102 11.48 35.64 -20.14
CA VAL A 102 10.84 35.59 -21.49
C VAL A 102 11.28 34.36 -22.25
N PHE A 103 12.56 34.00 -22.10
CA PHE A 103 13.14 32.81 -22.74
C PHE A 103 14.31 32.29 -21.91
N ASP A 104 14.36 30.97 -21.70
CA ASP A 104 15.40 30.27 -20.93
C ASP A 104 15.91 28.99 -21.64
N GLY A 105 15.88 28.94 -22.96
CA GLY A 105 16.28 27.75 -23.71
C GLY A 105 15.35 26.55 -23.51
N PHE A 106 14.08 26.77 -23.22
CA PHE A 106 13.07 25.74 -22.89
C PHE A 106 13.27 25.02 -21.54
N GLY A 107 14.04 25.56 -20.63
CA GLY A 107 14.25 25.04 -19.28
C GLY A 107 12.95 25.03 -18.47
N THR A 108 12.25 26.17 -18.37
CA THR A 108 10.97 26.30 -17.67
C THR A 108 9.88 25.35 -18.21
N PRO A 109 9.62 25.23 -19.53
CA PRO A 109 8.72 24.21 -20.08
C PRO A 109 9.10 22.79 -19.71
N ALA A 110 10.39 22.43 -19.70
CA ALA A 110 10.87 21.10 -19.33
C ALA A 110 10.71 20.85 -17.82
N ALA A 111 10.91 21.86 -16.99
CA ALA A 111 10.68 21.78 -15.54
C ALA A 111 9.20 21.56 -15.23
N LEU A 112 8.29 22.32 -15.85
CA LEU A 112 6.84 22.13 -15.71
C LEU A 112 6.39 20.74 -16.17
N ALA A 113 6.89 20.26 -17.31
CA ALA A 113 6.60 18.90 -17.78
C ALA A 113 7.11 17.85 -16.80
N THR A 114 8.30 18.04 -16.22
CA THR A 114 8.88 17.16 -15.19
C THR A 114 8.00 17.13 -13.94
N ALA A 115 7.49 18.27 -13.48
CA ALA A 115 6.59 18.38 -12.33
C ALA A 115 5.25 17.66 -12.59
N LYS A 116 4.63 17.86 -13.75
CA LYS A 116 3.40 17.16 -14.16
C LYS A 116 3.57 15.64 -14.18
N ILE A 117 4.69 15.14 -14.70
CA ILE A 117 5.01 13.72 -14.67
C ILE A 117 5.26 13.28 -13.21
N GLY A 118 5.88 14.12 -12.38
CA GLY A 118 6.07 13.87 -10.95
C GLY A 118 4.77 13.62 -10.21
N LYS A 119 3.74 14.45 -10.44
CA LYS A 119 2.38 14.23 -9.90
C LYS A 119 1.81 12.90 -10.40
N SER A 120 1.91 12.64 -11.67
CA SER A 120 1.41 11.40 -12.27
C SER A 120 2.08 10.14 -11.69
N ILE A 121 3.37 10.21 -11.32
CA ILE A 121 4.08 9.15 -10.58
C ILE A 121 3.49 9.00 -9.17
N ALA A 122 3.17 10.09 -8.49
CA ALA A 122 2.55 10.06 -7.18
C ALA A 122 1.13 9.45 -7.21
N ASP A 123 0.34 9.74 -8.24
CA ASP A 123 -0.98 9.11 -8.47
C ASP A 123 -0.88 7.59 -8.63
N VAL A 124 0.08 7.12 -9.44
CA VAL A 124 0.33 5.68 -9.62
C VAL A 124 0.84 5.04 -8.33
N ALA A 125 1.68 5.74 -7.56
CA ALA A 125 2.16 5.26 -6.27
C ALA A 125 1.02 5.15 -5.25
N LEU A 126 0.05 6.08 -5.23
CA LEU A 126 -1.17 5.99 -4.43
C LEU A 126 -1.98 4.73 -4.80
N ASN A 127 -2.20 4.49 -6.10
CA ASN A 127 -2.89 3.28 -6.57
C ASN A 127 -2.16 2.00 -6.13
N SER A 128 -0.84 1.93 -6.30
CA SER A 128 -0.03 0.79 -5.84
C SER A 128 -0.14 0.58 -4.33
N THR A 129 -0.07 1.66 -3.54
CA THR A 129 -0.24 1.62 -2.08
C THR A 129 -1.62 1.10 -1.69
N GLN A 130 -2.66 1.54 -2.39
CA GLN A 130 -4.03 1.09 -2.17
C GLN A 130 -4.19 -0.41 -2.47
N GLN A 131 -3.65 -0.90 -3.58
CA GLN A 131 -3.71 -2.32 -3.93
C GLN A 131 -2.96 -3.19 -2.91
N ASN A 132 -1.77 -2.78 -2.48
CA ASN A 132 -1.00 -3.50 -1.47
C ASN A 132 -1.71 -3.53 -0.11
N LEU A 133 -2.30 -2.41 0.31
CA LEU A 133 -3.07 -2.34 1.55
C LEU A 133 -4.32 -3.22 1.50
N LEU A 134 -5.03 -3.23 0.37
CA LEU A 134 -6.18 -4.11 0.15
C LEU A 134 -5.78 -5.59 0.25
N PHE A 135 -4.65 -5.97 -0.35
CA PHE A 135 -4.16 -7.33 -0.23
C PHE A 135 -3.79 -7.69 1.21
N ALA A 136 -3.13 -6.80 1.93
CA ALA A 136 -2.80 -6.99 3.35
C ALA A 136 -4.07 -7.12 4.21
N ALA A 137 -5.08 -6.29 3.96
CA ALA A 137 -6.36 -6.30 4.67
C ALA A 137 -7.13 -7.61 4.42
N ILE A 138 -7.27 -8.02 3.16
CA ILE A 138 -7.94 -9.27 2.81
C ILE A 138 -7.19 -10.49 3.39
N SER A 139 -5.86 -10.46 3.36
CA SER A 139 -5.04 -11.53 3.94
C SER A 139 -5.22 -11.61 5.45
N ALA A 140 -5.20 -10.47 6.16
CA ALA A 140 -5.43 -10.41 7.61
C ALA A 140 -6.84 -10.90 7.99
N TYR A 141 -7.85 -10.51 7.22
CA TYR A 141 -9.23 -10.97 7.41
C TYR A 141 -9.35 -12.50 7.24
N LEU A 142 -8.79 -13.04 6.14
CA LEU A 142 -8.79 -14.49 5.88
C LEU A 142 -7.99 -15.27 6.92
N ASP A 143 -6.87 -14.72 7.42
CA ASP A 143 -6.06 -15.35 8.46
C ASP A 143 -6.82 -15.48 9.80
N VAL A 144 -7.64 -14.50 10.18
CA VAL A 144 -8.51 -14.61 11.36
C VAL A 144 -9.51 -15.74 11.18
N LEU A 145 -10.26 -15.75 10.08
CA LEU A 145 -11.24 -16.82 9.79
C LEU A 145 -10.59 -18.20 9.75
N ARG A 146 -9.42 -18.32 9.11
CA ARG A 146 -8.64 -19.56 9.04
C ARG A 146 -8.31 -20.08 10.44
N ASN A 147 -7.69 -19.25 11.27
CA ASN A 147 -7.21 -19.67 12.59
C ASN A 147 -8.37 -19.92 13.56
N THR A 148 -9.48 -19.21 13.45
CA THR A 148 -10.72 -19.53 14.16
C THR A 148 -11.21 -20.93 13.80
N ARG A 149 -11.29 -21.24 12.50
CA ARG A 149 -11.74 -22.57 12.07
C ARG A 149 -10.81 -23.69 12.51
N LEU A 150 -9.49 -23.46 12.47
CA LEU A 150 -8.49 -24.42 12.95
C LEU A 150 -8.58 -24.63 14.47
N LEU A 151 -8.85 -23.58 15.24
CA LEU A 151 -9.05 -23.66 16.68
C LEU A 151 -10.33 -24.42 17.04
N GLU A 152 -11.43 -24.21 16.33
CA GLU A 152 -12.67 -24.98 16.48
C GLU A 152 -12.43 -26.48 16.26
N LEU A 153 -11.72 -26.85 15.18
CA LEU A 153 -11.38 -28.23 14.88
C LEU A 153 -10.52 -28.83 15.98
N ALA A 154 -9.53 -28.09 16.50
CA ALA A 154 -8.66 -28.55 17.57
C ALA A 154 -9.42 -28.77 18.89
N GLY A 155 -10.34 -27.84 19.23
CA GLY A 155 -11.20 -27.98 20.42
C GLY A 155 -12.15 -29.20 20.32
N ALA A 156 -12.73 -29.43 19.14
CA ALA A 156 -13.55 -30.60 18.90
C ALA A 156 -12.75 -31.91 19.06
N ASN A 157 -11.53 -31.95 18.47
CA ASN A 157 -10.63 -33.11 18.60
C ASN A 157 -10.22 -33.36 20.07
N GLU A 158 -9.82 -32.30 20.82
CA GLU A 158 -9.49 -32.44 22.24
C GLU A 158 -10.67 -33.01 23.04
N SER A 159 -11.89 -32.49 22.81
CA SER A 159 -13.10 -32.94 23.48
C SER A 159 -13.38 -34.43 23.19
N THR A 160 -13.12 -34.89 21.99
CA THR A 160 -13.32 -36.29 21.59
C THR A 160 -12.30 -37.19 22.26
N ILE A 161 -11.00 -36.85 22.20
CA ILE A 161 -9.94 -37.60 22.88
C ILE A 161 -10.17 -37.64 24.41
N GLN A 162 -10.67 -36.57 25.01
CA GLN A 162 -10.98 -36.52 26.43
C GLN A 162 -12.14 -37.47 26.78
N ARG A 163 -13.18 -37.57 25.99
CA ARG A 163 -14.28 -38.55 26.17
C ARG A 163 -13.76 -39.97 26.08
N GLN A 164 -12.91 -40.26 25.10
CA GLN A 164 -12.33 -41.59 24.90
C GLN A 164 -11.42 -41.99 26.04
N LEU A 165 -10.55 -41.10 26.53
CA LEU A 165 -9.72 -41.34 27.73
C LEU A 165 -10.59 -41.74 28.92
N LYS A 166 -11.72 -41.07 29.15
CA LYS A 166 -12.65 -41.39 30.21
C LYS A 166 -13.24 -42.81 30.06
N LEU A 167 -13.61 -43.19 28.85
CA LEU A 167 -14.13 -44.52 28.57
C LEU A 167 -13.08 -45.60 28.82
N GLU A 168 -11.84 -45.41 28.38
CA GLU A 168 -10.73 -46.36 28.62
C GLU A 168 -10.39 -46.51 30.09
N ASP A 169 -10.36 -45.39 30.84
CA ASP A 169 -10.13 -45.42 32.29
C ASP A 169 -11.24 -46.22 33.04
N GLU A 170 -12.50 -46.09 32.60
CA GLU A 170 -13.62 -46.86 33.16
C GLU A 170 -13.52 -48.37 32.77
N ARG A 171 -13.09 -48.71 31.54
CA ARG A 171 -12.86 -50.09 31.12
C ARG A 171 -11.78 -50.78 31.93
N VAL A 172 -10.64 -50.11 32.13
CA VAL A 172 -9.55 -50.64 32.96
C VAL A 172 -9.98 -50.83 34.42
N LYS A 173 -10.73 -49.88 34.98
CA LYS A 173 -11.29 -50.03 36.37
C LYS A 173 -12.23 -51.20 36.51
N LYS A 174 -12.94 -51.57 35.44
CA LYS A 174 -13.82 -52.75 35.39
C LYS A 174 -13.11 -54.04 35.03
N GLY A 175 -11.77 -54.02 34.82
CA GLY A 175 -10.97 -55.19 34.49
C GLY A 175 -11.06 -55.65 33.02
N ALA A 176 -11.63 -54.86 32.15
CA ALA A 176 -11.85 -55.15 30.72
C ALA A 176 -10.85 -54.48 29.78
N GLY A 177 -9.86 -53.71 30.29
CA GLY A 177 -8.86 -53.00 29.51
C GLY A 177 -7.44 -53.16 30.07
N ILE A 178 -6.43 -52.70 29.33
CA ILE A 178 -5.02 -52.72 29.74
C ILE A 178 -4.51 -51.27 30.04
N THR A 179 -3.68 -51.15 31.07
CA THR A 179 -3.18 -49.87 31.54
C THR A 179 -2.43 -49.06 30.47
N ILE A 180 -1.81 -49.75 29.50
CA ILE A 180 -1.05 -49.08 28.44
C ILE A 180 -1.95 -48.24 27.54
N ASP A 181 -3.19 -48.68 27.28
CA ASP A 181 -4.17 -47.95 26.46
C ASP A 181 -4.56 -46.62 27.13
N VAL A 182 -4.74 -46.61 28.43
CA VAL A 182 -4.98 -45.36 29.23
C VAL A 182 -3.79 -44.43 29.12
N LEU A 183 -2.55 -44.93 29.19
CA LEU A 183 -1.34 -44.12 29.09
C LEU A 183 -1.22 -43.50 27.64
N GLN A 184 -1.53 -44.28 26.63
CA GLN A 184 -1.54 -43.80 25.24
C GLN A 184 -2.63 -42.75 25.03
N ALA A 185 -3.84 -42.93 25.51
CA ALA A 185 -4.91 -41.95 25.46
C ALA A 185 -4.54 -40.65 26.20
N LYS A 186 -3.86 -40.76 27.38
CA LYS A 186 -3.33 -39.60 28.11
C LYS A 186 -2.28 -38.85 27.31
N LEU A 187 -1.34 -39.55 26.64
CA LEU A 187 -0.35 -38.92 25.76
C LEU A 187 -1.02 -38.16 24.65
N ARG A 188 -1.99 -38.77 23.94
CA ARG A 188 -2.76 -38.14 22.87
C ARG A 188 -3.51 -36.90 23.34
N LEU A 189 -4.09 -36.95 24.57
CA LEU A 189 -4.75 -35.78 25.13
C LEU A 189 -3.75 -34.63 25.34
N GLN A 190 -2.53 -34.92 25.83
CA GLN A 190 -1.52 -33.84 25.98
C GLN A 190 -1.12 -33.22 24.61
N VAL A 191 -0.94 -34.05 23.57
CA VAL A 191 -0.64 -33.59 22.22
C VAL A 191 -1.80 -32.76 21.66
N SER A 192 -3.05 -33.16 21.87
CA SER A 192 -4.21 -32.38 21.41
C SER A 192 -4.36 -31.04 22.10
N LYS A 193 -4.06 -30.99 23.42
CA LYS A 193 -4.01 -29.73 24.18
C LYS A 193 -2.92 -28.79 23.69
N GLU A 194 -1.72 -29.33 23.42
CA GLU A 194 -0.62 -28.55 22.85
C GLU A 194 -1.04 -27.92 21.51
N ARG A 195 -1.63 -28.71 20.60
CA ARG A 195 -2.12 -28.21 19.31
C ARG A 195 -3.17 -27.12 19.46
N ARG A 196 -4.13 -27.25 20.39
CA ARG A 196 -5.12 -26.22 20.64
C ARG A 196 -4.45 -24.92 21.11
N VAL A 197 -3.50 -25.00 22.05
CA VAL A 197 -2.73 -23.82 22.51
C VAL A 197 -1.94 -23.18 21.37
N ALA A 198 -1.34 -23.98 20.46
CA ALA A 198 -0.65 -23.47 19.30
C ALA A 198 -1.62 -22.71 18.35
N PHE A 199 -2.83 -23.22 18.11
CA PHE A 199 -3.84 -22.52 17.29
C PHE A 199 -4.42 -21.30 18.01
N GLU A 200 -4.55 -21.29 19.34
CA GLU A 200 -4.89 -20.08 20.10
C GLU A 200 -3.84 -18.99 19.92
N GLY A 201 -2.57 -19.34 19.99
CA GLY A 201 -1.46 -18.42 19.70
C GLY A 201 -1.48 -17.88 18.27
N ASN A 202 -1.77 -18.75 17.30
CA ASN A 202 -1.88 -18.34 15.89
C ASN A 202 -3.08 -17.39 15.67
N LEU A 203 -4.22 -17.65 16.31
CA LEU A 203 -5.38 -16.75 16.26
C LEU A 203 -5.07 -15.39 16.91
N ALA A 204 -4.38 -15.39 18.06
CA ALA A 204 -3.95 -14.14 18.69
C ALA A 204 -3.02 -13.32 17.77
N ASN A 205 -2.08 -13.98 17.08
CA ASN A 205 -1.21 -13.34 16.09
C ASN A 205 -1.99 -12.79 14.89
N ALA A 206 -2.96 -13.56 14.39
CA ALA A 206 -3.82 -13.12 13.28
C ALA A 206 -4.69 -11.91 13.71
N THR A 207 -5.24 -11.94 14.91
CA THR A 207 -5.99 -10.83 15.53
C THR A 207 -5.13 -9.56 15.63
N ALA A 208 -3.88 -9.68 16.05
CA ALA A 208 -2.97 -8.55 16.16
C ALA A 208 -2.67 -7.93 14.78
N ARG A 209 -2.47 -8.74 13.73
CA ARG A 209 -2.30 -8.26 12.35
C ARG A 209 -3.57 -7.60 11.81
N TYR A 210 -4.73 -8.16 12.12
CA TYR A 210 -6.01 -7.56 11.76
C TYR A 210 -6.14 -6.18 12.41
N GLN A 211 -5.87 -6.06 13.73
CA GLN A 211 -5.91 -4.78 14.43
C GLN A 211 -4.92 -3.76 13.87
N GLN A 212 -3.71 -4.18 13.49
CA GLN A 212 -2.75 -3.31 12.84
C GLN A 212 -3.29 -2.73 11.53
N THR A 213 -4.06 -3.51 10.79
CA THR A 213 -4.56 -3.13 9.45
C THR A 213 -5.85 -2.32 9.54
N PHE A 214 -6.81 -2.74 10.37
CA PHE A 214 -8.16 -2.16 10.42
C PHE A 214 -8.37 -1.18 11.58
N ASP A 215 -7.41 -1.08 12.50
CA ASP A 215 -7.49 -0.28 13.75
C ASP A 215 -8.69 -0.65 14.63
N SER A 216 -9.21 -1.88 14.49
CA SER A 216 -10.35 -2.44 15.23
C SER A 216 -10.11 -3.90 15.59
N LYS A 217 -10.82 -4.42 16.59
CA LYS A 217 -10.80 -5.85 16.89
C LYS A 217 -11.74 -6.58 15.95
N PRO A 218 -11.37 -7.80 15.46
CA PRO A 218 -12.28 -8.58 14.63
C PRO A 218 -13.46 -9.10 15.48
N GLU A 219 -14.67 -8.89 15.01
CA GLU A 219 -15.88 -9.52 15.55
C GLU A 219 -16.11 -10.84 14.81
N VAL A 220 -15.45 -11.90 15.28
CA VAL A 220 -15.31 -13.18 14.55
C VAL A 220 -16.68 -13.80 14.22
N ASP A 221 -17.67 -13.63 15.09
CA ASP A 221 -19.03 -14.19 14.92
C ASP A 221 -19.77 -13.53 13.73
N ASP A 222 -19.40 -12.30 13.39
CA ASP A 222 -20.00 -11.55 12.30
C ASP A 222 -19.19 -11.65 10.99
N MET A 223 -17.99 -12.22 11.04
CA MET A 223 -17.14 -12.38 9.85
C MET A 223 -17.66 -13.49 8.93
N SER A 224 -17.76 -13.21 7.65
CA SER A 224 -18.15 -14.18 6.62
C SER A 224 -17.10 -14.35 5.54
N LEU A 225 -17.07 -15.53 4.90
CA LEU A 225 -16.16 -15.77 3.79
C LEU A 225 -16.51 -14.88 2.59
N PRO A 226 -15.54 -14.06 2.10
CA PRO A 226 -15.80 -13.19 0.96
C PRO A 226 -16.00 -14.00 -0.33
N THR A 227 -16.86 -13.47 -1.21
CA THR A 227 -17.03 -14.02 -2.55
C THR A 227 -15.76 -13.81 -3.38
N LEU A 228 -15.25 -14.86 -4.01
CA LEU A 228 -14.04 -14.78 -4.84
C LEU A 228 -14.33 -14.15 -6.20
N PRO A 229 -13.54 -13.15 -6.63
CA PRO A 229 -13.71 -12.45 -7.91
C PRO A 229 -13.08 -13.24 -9.08
N ILE A 230 -13.52 -14.46 -9.27
CA ILE A 230 -12.95 -15.41 -10.24
C ILE A 230 -13.09 -14.92 -11.69
N GLY A 231 -14.16 -14.18 -11.99
CA GLY A 231 -14.39 -13.62 -13.32
C GLY A 231 -13.37 -12.59 -13.81
N LEU A 232 -12.52 -12.08 -12.90
CA LEU A 232 -11.42 -11.17 -13.24
C LEU A 232 -10.10 -11.89 -13.58
N LEU A 233 -10.04 -13.19 -13.32
CA LEU A 233 -8.83 -13.97 -13.58
C LEU A 233 -8.75 -14.34 -15.07
N PRO A 234 -7.57 -14.21 -15.69
CA PRO A 234 -7.34 -14.67 -17.05
C PRO A 234 -7.39 -16.21 -17.14
N GLU A 235 -7.71 -16.73 -18.32
CA GLU A 235 -7.78 -18.18 -18.55
C GLU A 235 -6.40 -18.78 -18.79
N THR A 236 -5.47 -18.01 -19.34
CA THR A 236 -4.12 -18.48 -19.69
C THR A 236 -3.04 -17.57 -19.11
N LEU A 237 -1.85 -18.17 -18.87
CA LEU A 237 -0.68 -17.40 -18.43
C LEU A 237 -0.27 -16.33 -19.44
N GLY A 238 -0.39 -16.61 -20.76
CA GLY A 238 -0.08 -15.64 -21.81
C GLY A 238 -0.98 -14.41 -21.77
N GLU A 239 -2.28 -14.60 -21.56
CA GLU A 239 -3.23 -13.51 -21.35
C GLU A 239 -2.90 -12.73 -20.07
N ALA A 240 -2.56 -13.42 -18.98
CA ALA A 240 -2.13 -12.81 -17.72
C ALA A 240 -0.91 -11.90 -17.92
N GLU A 241 0.09 -12.32 -18.69
CA GLU A 241 1.28 -11.52 -18.97
C GLU A 241 0.95 -10.24 -19.78
N VAL A 242 0.02 -10.34 -20.74
CA VAL A 242 -0.44 -9.17 -21.50
C VAL A 242 -1.16 -8.16 -20.59
N ILE A 243 -2.07 -8.64 -19.75
CA ILE A 243 -2.80 -7.81 -18.79
C ILE A 243 -1.83 -7.14 -17.82
N ALA A 244 -0.92 -7.90 -17.21
CA ALA A 244 0.03 -7.35 -16.25
C ALA A 244 0.93 -6.26 -16.87
N ARG A 245 1.37 -6.42 -18.13
CA ARG A 245 2.12 -5.37 -18.81
C ARG A 245 1.31 -4.12 -19.10
N ALA A 246 -0.01 -4.25 -19.25
CA ALA A 246 -0.89 -3.11 -19.54
C ALA A 246 -1.35 -2.40 -18.25
N GLU A 247 -1.60 -3.12 -17.17
CA GLU A 247 -2.35 -2.61 -16.03
C GLU A 247 -1.54 -2.56 -14.72
N ASN A 248 -0.35 -3.20 -14.66
CA ASN A 248 0.43 -3.25 -13.41
C ASN A 248 1.02 -1.87 -13.07
N PRO A 249 0.72 -1.30 -11.89
CA PRO A 249 1.18 0.03 -11.49
C PRO A 249 2.69 0.20 -11.45
N ALA A 250 3.47 -0.88 -11.18
CA ALA A 250 4.92 -0.80 -11.16
C ALA A 250 5.50 -0.52 -12.56
N LEU A 251 4.89 -1.09 -13.60
CA LEU A 251 5.27 -0.83 -14.99
C LEU A 251 4.87 0.57 -15.43
N ASP A 252 3.66 1.02 -15.10
CA ASP A 252 3.23 2.40 -15.40
C ASP A 252 4.15 3.43 -14.71
N ASN A 253 4.49 3.22 -13.43
CA ASN A 253 5.43 4.08 -12.70
C ASN A 253 6.81 4.12 -13.40
N SER A 254 7.35 2.98 -13.81
CA SER A 254 8.65 2.92 -14.48
C SER A 254 8.65 3.57 -15.88
N ASN A 255 7.53 3.50 -16.62
CA ASN A 255 7.34 4.22 -17.88
C ASN A 255 7.34 5.74 -17.65
N ARG A 256 6.59 6.22 -16.65
CA ARG A 256 6.58 7.66 -16.29
C ARG A 256 7.96 8.14 -15.81
N ALA A 257 8.72 7.26 -15.14
CA ALA A 257 10.10 7.58 -14.77
C ALA A 257 11.02 7.79 -15.98
N ILE A 258 10.82 7.04 -17.08
CA ILE A 258 11.51 7.27 -18.37
C ILE A 258 11.13 8.64 -18.94
N ASP A 259 9.82 8.96 -18.97
CA ASP A 259 9.34 10.25 -19.48
C ASP A 259 9.91 11.41 -18.65
N ARG A 260 9.94 11.27 -17.32
CA ARG A 260 10.55 12.28 -16.44
C ARG A 260 12.05 12.46 -16.72
N ALA A 261 12.80 11.39 -16.89
CA ALA A 261 14.22 11.46 -17.23
C ALA A 261 14.45 12.11 -18.61
N ASN A 262 13.55 11.85 -19.57
CA ASN A 262 13.59 12.51 -20.89
C ASN A 262 13.36 14.02 -20.81
N GLN A 263 12.40 14.48 -19.97
CA GLN A 263 12.19 15.92 -19.74
C GLN A 263 13.39 16.55 -19.02
N ARG A 264 13.99 15.89 -18.04
CA ARG A 264 15.23 16.36 -17.39
C ARG A 264 16.38 16.51 -18.38
N LYS A 265 16.54 15.53 -19.30
CA LYS A 265 17.51 15.62 -20.38
C LYS A 265 17.25 16.81 -21.32
N ARG A 266 15.99 17.15 -21.59
CA ARG A 266 15.63 18.36 -22.34
C ARG A 266 15.97 19.62 -21.55
N GLY A 267 15.64 19.65 -20.25
CA GLY A 267 15.99 20.75 -19.36
C GLY A 267 17.50 20.99 -19.28
N ALA A 268 18.32 19.93 -19.18
CA ALA A 268 19.76 20.08 -19.16
C ALA A 268 20.35 20.72 -20.42
N LYS A 269 19.64 20.64 -21.56
CA LYS A 269 20.06 21.30 -22.80
C LYS A 269 19.77 22.81 -22.81
N SER A 270 18.91 23.30 -21.93
CA SER A 270 18.57 24.74 -21.88
C SER A 270 19.78 25.61 -21.60
N ALA A 271 20.76 25.11 -20.84
CA ALA A 271 21.98 25.81 -20.54
C ALA A 271 22.88 26.13 -21.75
N PHE A 272 22.60 25.56 -22.94
CA PHE A 272 23.26 25.96 -24.18
C PHE A 272 22.68 27.22 -24.84
N TYR A 273 21.55 27.71 -24.35
CA TYR A 273 20.84 28.86 -24.91
C TYR A 273 20.95 30.06 -23.97
N PRO A 274 20.77 31.30 -24.51
CA PRO A 274 20.72 32.49 -23.68
C PRO A 274 19.45 32.49 -22.82
N VAL A 275 19.53 33.08 -21.64
CA VAL A 275 18.37 33.47 -20.82
C VAL A 275 18.02 34.91 -21.15
N ILE A 276 16.77 35.19 -21.46
CA ILE A 276 16.25 36.52 -21.77
C ILE A 276 15.20 36.88 -20.73
N GLU A 277 15.41 37.99 -20.05
CA GLU A 277 14.55 38.49 -19.00
C GLU A 277 14.13 39.92 -19.23
N LEU A 278 12.89 40.26 -18.92
CA LEU A 278 12.39 41.62 -18.81
C LEU A 278 12.54 42.03 -17.35
N VAL A 279 13.40 43.01 -17.08
CA VAL A 279 13.68 43.51 -15.75
C VAL A 279 13.23 44.94 -15.63
N THR A 280 12.36 45.25 -14.65
CA THR A 280 11.93 46.60 -14.30
C THR A 280 12.41 46.89 -12.88
N THR A 281 13.16 47.99 -12.72
CA THR A 281 13.69 48.42 -11.42
C THR A 281 13.22 49.81 -11.14
N LEU A 282 12.75 50.05 -9.92
CA LEU A 282 12.41 51.36 -9.37
C LEU A 282 13.19 51.57 -8.08
N ASN A 283 14.06 52.56 -8.03
CA ASN A 283 14.92 52.84 -6.89
C ASN A 283 14.55 54.18 -6.22
N TYR A 284 14.60 54.17 -4.92
CA TYR A 284 14.59 55.35 -4.04
C TYR A 284 15.87 55.30 -3.21
N GLU A 285 16.61 56.40 -3.23
CA GLU A 285 17.86 56.55 -2.50
C GLU A 285 17.87 57.90 -1.80
N GLN A 286 18.29 57.95 -0.53
CA GLN A 286 18.51 59.17 0.20
C GLN A 286 19.89 59.17 0.85
N ASP A 287 20.66 60.24 0.61
CA ASP A 287 22.00 60.49 1.17
C ASP A 287 22.96 59.30 0.92
N GLU A 288 23.01 58.81 -0.31
CA GLU A 288 23.79 57.62 -0.69
C GLU A 288 25.11 57.97 -1.40
N ALA A 289 26.15 57.19 -1.14
CA ALA A 289 27.47 57.24 -1.79
C ALA A 289 28.11 58.64 -1.72
N GLY A 290 27.89 59.38 -0.65
CA GLY A 290 28.45 60.72 -0.45
C GLY A 290 27.68 61.84 -1.16
N THR A 291 26.54 61.56 -1.78
CA THR A 291 25.65 62.55 -2.39
C THR A 291 24.47 62.79 -1.48
N LEU A 292 24.25 64.06 -1.04
CA LEU A 292 23.12 64.41 -0.19
C LEU A 292 21.87 64.66 -1.03
N GLY A 293 20.74 64.25 -0.46
CA GLY A 293 19.43 64.47 -1.05
C GLY A 293 18.79 63.19 -1.53
N THR A 294 17.58 63.32 -2.05
CA THR A 294 16.74 62.21 -2.51
C THR A 294 16.91 62.01 -4.01
N ARG A 295 17.07 60.76 -4.40
CA ARG A 295 17.13 60.33 -5.81
C ARG A 295 16.08 59.28 -6.08
N TYR A 296 15.39 59.44 -7.22
CA TYR A 296 14.50 58.45 -7.78
C TYR A 296 14.99 58.06 -9.17
N ASP A 297 15.11 56.77 -9.43
CA ASP A 297 15.37 56.30 -10.78
C ASP A 297 14.55 55.03 -11.09
N GLY A 298 14.25 54.87 -12.36
CA GLY A 298 13.53 53.71 -12.84
C GLY A 298 14.05 53.25 -14.20
N SER A 299 14.05 51.96 -14.41
CA SER A 299 14.46 51.41 -15.68
C SER A 299 13.62 50.21 -16.05
N VAL A 300 13.38 50.02 -17.39
CA VAL A 300 12.82 48.82 -17.95
C VAL A 300 13.82 48.31 -18.98
N LYS A 301 14.31 47.09 -18.81
CA LYS A 301 15.37 46.53 -19.63
C LYS A 301 15.00 45.13 -20.08
N LEU A 302 15.37 44.77 -21.31
CA LEU A 302 15.44 43.39 -21.79
C LEU A 302 16.91 42.96 -21.67
N GLU A 303 17.16 42.08 -20.73
CA GLU A 303 18.50 41.54 -20.41
C GLU A 303 18.66 40.18 -21.04
N ALA A 304 19.78 39.95 -21.74
CA ALA A 304 20.13 38.64 -22.32
C ALA A 304 21.47 38.20 -21.77
N THR A 305 21.46 37.12 -21.04
CA THR A 305 22.65 36.50 -20.44
C THR A 305 22.95 35.18 -21.14
N TRP A 306 24.17 35.05 -21.67
CA TRP A 306 24.58 33.81 -22.32
C TRP A 306 25.99 33.43 -21.88
N GLU A 307 26.09 32.24 -21.25
CA GLU A 307 27.38 31.68 -20.89
C GLU A 307 27.97 30.89 -22.07
N PHE A 308 28.88 31.50 -22.83
CA PHE A 308 29.52 30.89 -23.99
C PHE A 308 30.46 29.73 -23.66
N PHE A 309 31.05 29.73 -22.47
CA PHE A 309 31.99 28.72 -22.03
C PHE A 309 31.98 28.54 -20.52
N SER A 310 31.56 27.35 -20.09
CA SER A 310 31.42 26.94 -18.69
C SER A 310 32.49 25.92 -18.26
N GLY A 311 33.65 25.88 -18.94
CA GLY A 311 34.68 24.86 -18.68
C GLY A 311 34.18 23.42 -18.97
N PHE A 312 33.32 23.23 -19.96
CA PHE A 312 32.63 21.97 -20.35
C PHE A 312 31.59 21.45 -19.35
N ALA A 313 31.21 22.20 -18.30
CA ALA A 313 30.20 21.78 -17.34
C ALA A 313 28.85 21.47 -18.01
N THR A 314 28.32 22.37 -18.83
CA THR A 314 27.06 22.19 -19.56
C THR A 314 27.04 20.93 -20.43
N ARG A 315 28.18 20.61 -21.07
CA ARG A 315 28.33 19.36 -21.83
C ARG A 315 28.28 18.15 -20.91
N ALA A 316 28.98 18.19 -19.78
CA ALA A 316 29.01 17.09 -18.80
C ALA A 316 27.62 16.84 -18.22
N ASP A 317 26.87 17.89 -17.83
CA ASP A 317 25.51 17.81 -17.30
C ASP A 317 24.54 17.21 -18.33
N THR A 318 24.66 17.62 -19.60
CA THR A 318 23.81 17.04 -20.68
C THR A 318 24.12 15.56 -20.90
N LEU A 319 25.38 15.15 -20.83
CA LEU A 319 25.77 13.73 -20.92
C LEU A 319 25.32 12.95 -19.70
N ALA A 320 25.43 13.53 -18.48
CA ALA A 320 24.93 12.92 -17.27
C ALA A 320 23.40 12.67 -17.38
N ALA A 321 22.63 13.66 -17.78
CA ALA A 321 21.19 13.52 -18.01
C ALA A 321 20.84 12.48 -19.11
N ALA A 322 21.70 12.33 -20.12
CA ALA A 322 21.52 11.28 -21.13
C ALA A 322 21.80 9.88 -20.54
N HIS A 323 22.78 9.73 -19.65
CA HIS A 323 23.02 8.47 -18.94
C HIS A 323 21.90 8.16 -17.94
N GLU A 324 21.36 9.16 -17.23
CA GLU A 324 20.17 8.98 -16.36
C GLU A 324 18.95 8.49 -17.14
N TYR A 325 18.72 9.03 -18.34
CA TYR A 325 17.66 8.54 -19.23
C TYR A 325 17.90 7.07 -19.63
N SER A 326 19.14 6.70 -19.98
CA SER A 326 19.50 5.32 -20.30
C SER A 326 19.35 4.40 -19.08
N ALA A 327 19.68 4.87 -17.89
CA ALA A 327 19.48 4.15 -16.64
C ALA A 327 17.99 3.90 -16.36
N ALA A 328 17.12 4.90 -16.63
CA ALA A 328 15.66 4.74 -16.48
C ALA A 328 15.11 3.67 -17.45
N LEU A 329 15.59 3.63 -18.71
CA LEU A 329 15.23 2.57 -19.67
C LEU A 329 15.63 1.17 -19.20
N ASN A 330 16.84 1.03 -18.65
CA ASN A 330 17.32 -0.26 -18.13
C ASN A 330 16.57 -0.68 -16.86
N ASN A 331 16.25 0.28 -15.99
CA ASN A 331 15.42 0.03 -14.80
C ASN A 331 14.00 -0.44 -15.18
N HIS A 332 13.39 0.17 -16.20
CA HIS A 332 12.10 -0.30 -16.70
C HIS A 332 12.16 -1.76 -17.18
N ARG A 333 13.23 -2.15 -17.90
CA ARG A 333 13.43 -3.56 -18.30
C ARG A 333 13.57 -4.50 -17.12
N LEU A 334 14.21 -4.05 -16.03
CA LEU A 334 14.31 -4.82 -14.79
C LEU A 334 12.95 -4.95 -14.12
N VAL A 335 12.18 -3.87 -14.03
CA VAL A 335 10.82 -3.87 -13.48
C VAL A 335 9.91 -4.82 -14.27
N ASP A 336 9.96 -4.78 -15.63
CA ASP A 336 9.19 -5.73 -16.47
C ASP A 336 9.51 -7.19 -16.13
N ARG A 337 10.80 -7.52 -16.00
CA ARG A 337 11.20 -8.88 -15.60
C ARG A 337 10.68 -9.27 -14.22
N ASN A 338 10.75 -8.37 -13.24
CA ASN A 338 10.27 -8.63 -11.88
C ASN A 338 8.76 -8.84 -11.86
N VAL A 339 8.00 -7.97 -12.52
CA VAL A 339 6.53 -8.10 -12.63
C VAL A 339 6.14 -9.43 -13.27
N ILE A 340 6.82 -9.85 -14.34
CA ILE A 340 6.54 -11.14 -14.99
C ILE A 340 6.92 -12.32 -14.09
N VAL A 341 8.01 -12.24 -13.33
CA VAL A 341 8.36 -13.29 -12.36
C VAL A 341 7.32 -13.38 -11.26
N ASP A 342 6.93 -12.25 -10.66
CA ASP A 342 5.93 -12.21 -9.59
C ASP A 342 4.58 -12.73 -10.07
N LEU A 343 4.18 -12.39 -11.30
CA LEU A 343 2.99 -12.91 -11.94
C LEU A 343 3.03 -14.44 -12.12
N ARG A 344 4.15 -14.97 -12.62
CA ARG A 344 4.34 -16.43 -12.81
C ARG A 344 4.31 -17.18 -11.49
N LEU A 345 4.92 -16.60 -10.44
CA LEU A 345 4.86 -17.17 -9.10
C LEU A 345 3.43 -17.17 -8.56
N ALA A 346 2.69 -16.07 -8.71
CA ALA A 346 1.29 -16.00 -8.30
C ALA A 346 0.40 -16.98 -9.08
N TRP A 347 0.63 -17.13 -10.40
CA TRP A 347 -0.05 -18.10 -11.24
C TRP A 347 0.18 -19.54 -10.77
N GLN A 348 1.46 -19.90 -10.54
CA GLN A 348 1.80 -21.24 -10.08
C GLN A 348 1.27 -21.52 -8.67
N GLN A 349 1.31 -20.53 -7.78
CA GLN A 349 0.71 -20.66 -6.45
C GLN A 349 -0.79 -20.93 -6.52
N LEU A 350 -1.50 -20.19 -7.38
CA LEU A 350 -2.94 -20.40 -7.59
C LEU A 350 -3.25 -21.78 -8.16
N ALA A 351 -2.50 -22.23 -9.19
CA ALA A 351 -2.66 -23.54 -9.79
C ALA A 351 -2.43 -24.66 -8.77
N THR A 352 -1.30 -24.60 -8.04
CA THR A 352 -0.96 -25.59 -7.00
C THR A 352 -1.97 -25.58 -5.85
N ALA A 353 -2.43 -24.40 -5.42
CA ALA A 353 -3.41 -24.28 -4.33
C ALA A 353 -4.74 -24.93 -4.72
N ARG A 354 -5.21 -24.72 -5.95
CA ARG A 354 -6.43 -25.35 -6.48
C ARG A 354 -6.34 -26.89 -6.49
N GLU A 355 -5.24 -27.43 -7.00
CA GLU A 355 -5.00 -28.87 -7.02
C GLU A 355 -4.95 -29.44 -5.60
N ARG A 356 -4.22 -28.81 -4.70
CA ARG A 356 -4.13 -29.22 -3.28
C ARG A 356 -5.49 -29.27 -2.58
N VAL A 357 -6.37 -28.30 -2.82
CA VAL A 357 -7.73 -28.30 -2.25
C VAL A 357 -8.47 -29.58 -2.66
N GLY A 358 -8.49 -29.93 -3.96
CA GLY A 358 -9.16 -31.14 -4.44
C GLY A 358 -8.61 -32.41 -3.82
N LEU A 359 -7.27 -32.55 -3.80
CA LEU A 359 -6.60 -33.73 -3.24
C LEU A 359 -6.85 -33.86 -1.72
N LEU A 360 -6.76 -32.78 -0.96
CA LEU A 360 -6.92 -32.80 0.49
C LEU A 360 -8.38 -32.96 0.92
N GLN A 361 -9.33 -32.43 0.17
CA GLN A 361 -10.75 -32.70 0.39
C GLN A 361 -11.08 -34.20 0.17
N ASN A 362 -10.54 -34.78 -0.89
CA ASN A 362 -10.70 -36.20 -1.15
C ASN A 362 -10.04 -37.06 -0.05
N ALA A 363 -8.82 -36.71 0.38
CA ALA A 363 -8.15 -37.40 1.48
C ALA A 363 -8.98 -37.31 2.78
N GLY A 364 -9.61 -36.18 3.07
CA GLY A 364 -10.51 -36.02 4.21
C GLY A 364 -11.78 -36.85 4.12
N ASN A 365 -12.32 -37.08 2.91
CA ASN A 365 -13.45 -37.98 2.69
C ASN A 365 -13.05 -39.43 2.96
N ILE A 366 -11.93 -39.88 2.38
CA ILE A 366 -11.40 -41.22 2.59
C ILE A 366 -11.08 -41.47 4.08
N ALA A 367 -10.44 -40.55 4.76
CA ALA A 367 -10.13 -40.68 6.17
C ALA A 367 -11.41 -40.88 7.03
N ARG A 368 -12.49 -40.14 6.72
CA ARG A 368 -13.79 -40.33 7.37
C ARG A 368 -14.41 -41.71 7.12
N GLU A 369 -14.31 -42.21 5.89
CA GLU A 369 -14.79 -43.56 5.54
C GLU A 369 -13.99 -44.63 6.29
N VAL A 370 -12.67 -44.51 6.35
CA VAL A 370 -11.79 -45.42 7.10
C VAL A 370 -12.15 -45.42 8.59
N HIS A 371 -12.30 -44.22 9.18
CA HIS A 371 -12.70 -44.09 10.59
C HIS A 371 -14.07 -44.75 10.84
N ALA A 372 -15.07 -44.52 9.96
CA ALA A 372 -16.39 -45.13 10.10
C ALA A 372 -16.33 -46.67 9.97
N ALA A 373 -15.48 -47.23 9.09
CA ALA A 373 -15.29 -48.67 8.93
C ALA A 373 -14.63 -49.27 10.19
N ARG A 374 -13.53 -48.69 10.69
CA ARG A 374 -12.84 -49.15 11.92
C ARG A 374 -13.76 -49.12 13.13
N ARG A 375 -14.60 -48.10 13.25
CA ARG A 375 -15.57 -47.98 14.33
C ARG A 375 -16.59 -49.16 14.30
N LYS A 376 -17.08 -49.54 13.12
CA LYS A 376 -17.96 -50.72 12.96
C LYS A 376 -17.26 -52.01 13.34
N GLN A 377 -15.98 -52.18 12.94
CA GLN A 377 -15.17 -53.35 13.33
C GLN A 377 -14.95 -53.40 14.85
N LEU A 378 -14.74 -52.26 15.50
CA LEU A 378 -14.64 -52.18 16.98
C LEU A 378 -15.96 -52.63 17.63
N GLU A 379 -17.12 -52.18 17.10
CA GLU A 379 -18.44 -52.61 17.60
C GLU A 379 -18.69 -54.09 17.42
N ALA A 380 -18.09 -54.72 16.38
CA ALA A 380 -18.11 -56.16 16.14
C ALA A 380 -17.07 -56.92 16.98
N GLY A 381 -16.19 -56.26 17.72
CA GLY A 381 -15.09 -56.86 18.49
C GLY A 381 -13.89 -57.34 17.67
N GLU A 382 -13.80 -56.91 16.39
CA GLU A 382 -12.73 -57.29 15.44
C GLU A 382 -11.59 -56.26 15.38
N GLU A 383 -11.74 -55.12 16.07
CA GLU A 383 -10.75 -54.01 16.03
C GLU A 383 -10.47 -53.53 17.47
N THR A 384 -9.35 -52.82 17.62
CA THR A 384 -8.95 -52.19 18.88
C THR A 384 -9.33 -50.72 18.93
N GLU A 385 -9.61 -50.18 20.10
CA GLU A 385 -9.91 -48.76 20.33
C GLU A 385 -8.77 -47.86 19.82
N ILE A 386 -7.52 -48.31 20.00
CA ILE A 386 -6.33 -47.57 19.52
C ILE A 386 -6.35 -47.33 18.05
N ASN A 387 -6.73 -48.30 17.27
CA ASN A 387 -6.78 -48.18 15.80
C ASN A 387 -7.91 -47.23 15.36
N VAL A 388 -9.03 -47.16 16.08
CA VAL A 388 -10.10 -46.19 15.86
C VAL A 388 -9.61 -44.79 16.19
N LEU A 389 -8.88 -44.62 17.31
CA LEU A 389 -8.27 -43.33 17.70
C LEU A 389 -7.24 -42.86 16.67
N ASP A 390 -6.46 -43.74 16.08
CA ASP A 390 -5.52 -43.42 15.01
C ASP A 390 -6.26 -42.91 13.77
N ALA A 391 -7.31 -43.58 13.35
CA ALA A 391 -8.13 -43.17 12.23
C ALA A 391 -8.81 -41.82 12.50
N GLU A 392 -9.23 -41.55 13.72
CA GLU A 392 -9.80 -40.25 14.11
C GLU A 392 -8.77 -39.10 14.03
N ASN A 393 -7.54 -39.38 14.49
CA ASN A 393 -6.45 -38.39 14.34
C ASN A 393 -6.09 -38.13 12.87
N GLU A 394 -6.19 -39.15 12.00
CA GLU A 394 -6.04 -38.97 10.55
C GLU A 394 -7.15 -38.10 9.96
N VAL A 395 -8.42 -38.27 10.38
CA VAL A 395 -9.54 -37.39 9.99
C VAL A 395 -9.26 -35.95 10.41
N PHE A 396 -8.83 -35.76 11.64
CA PHE A 396 -8.50 -34.42 12.14
C PHE A 396 -7.37 -33.76 11.35
N ASN A 397 -6.27 -34.48 11.11
CA ASN A 397 -5.16 -33.96 10.32
C ASN A 397 -5.57 -33.63 8.88
N ALA A 398 -6.39 -34.50 8.25
CA ALA A 398 -6.91 -34.27 6.93
C ALA A 398 -7.82 -33.02 6.88
N GLN A 399 -8.67 -32.81 7.88
CA GLN A 399 -9.51 -31.62 7.98
C GLN A 399 -8.70 -30.33 8.15
N ILE A 400 -7.67 -30.34 9.00
CA ILE A 400 -6.77 -29.19 9.19
C ILE A 400 -6.08 -28.85 7.86
N ASN A 401 -5.52 -29.85 7.18
CA ASN A 401 -4.82 -29.65 5.92
C ASN A 401 -5.77 -29.15 4.81
N ALA A 402 -6.98 -29.70 4.73
CA ALA A 402 -7.99 -29.27 3.77
C ALA A 402 -8.45 -27.80 4.05
N THR A 403 -8.70 -27.48 5.31
CA THR A 403 -9.03 -26.11 5.73
C THR A 403 -7.89 -25.14 5.37
N GLY A 404 -6.64 -25.49 5.71
CA GLY A 404 -5.48 -24.66 5.37
C GLY A 404 -5.38 -24.42 3.86
N ALA A 405 -5.50 -25.47 3.04
CA ALA A 405 -5.43 -25.36 1.59
C ALA A 405 -6.58 -24.52 0.98
N GLU A 406 -7.79 -24.58 1.56
CA GLU A 406 -8.91 -23.73 1.12
C GLU A 406 -8.60 -22.24 1.30
N TYR A 407 -8.09 -21.83 2.47
CA TYR A 407 -7.71 -20.43 2.72
C TYR A 407 -6.48 -20.01 1.91
N ASP A 408 -5.51 -20.92 1.69
CA ASP A 408 -4.37 -20.67 0.81
C ASP A 408 -4.83 -20.39 -0.63
N ALA A 409 -5.80 -21.16 -1.14
CA ALA A 409 -6.37 -20.96 -2.48
C ALA A 409 -7.12 -19.62 -2.59
N ARG A 410 -7.87 -19.23 -1.56
CA ARG A 410 -8.54 -17.93 -1.52
C ARG A 410 -7.54 -16.78 -1.56
N THR A 411 -6.50 -16.84 -0.74
CA THR A 411 -5.44 -15.83 -0.72
C THR A 411 -4.69 -15.78 -2.05
N ALA A 412 -4.45 -16.92 -2.71
CA ALA A 412 -3.79 -16.99 -4.01
C ALA A 412 -4.59 -16.29 -5.12
N VAL A 413 -5.92 -16.30 -5.08
CA VAL A 413 -6.78 -15.54 -6.00
C VAL A 413 -6.50 -14.04 -5.88
N TYR A 414 -6.48 -13.49 -4.67
CA TYR A 414 -6.22 -12.07 -4.45
C TYR A 414 -4.77 -11.69 -4.77
N ARG A 415 -3.81 -12.58 -4.49
CA ARG A 415 -2.41 -12.38 -4.89
C ARG A 415 -2.26 -12.32 -6.41
N MET A 416 -3.00 -13.14 -7.14
CA MET A 416 -3.01 -13.11 -8.60
C MET A 416 -3.57 -11.78 -9.12
N LEU A 417 -4.66 -11.27 -8.54
CA LEU A 417 -5.22 -9.95 -8.90
C LEU A 417 -4.26 -8.81 -8.60
N LEU A 418 -3.54 -8.88 -7.49
CA LEU A 418 -2.48 -7.91 -7.15
C LEU A 418 -1.36 -7.94 -8.21
N ALA A 419 -0.89 -9.13 -8.59
CA ALA A 419 0.17 -9.28 -9.59
C ALA A 419 -0.26 -8.77 -10.98
N LEU A 420 -1.55 -8.88 -11.32
CA LEU A 420 -2.14 -8.30 -12.52
C LEU A 420 -2.29 -6.76 -12.46
N GLY A 421 -2.31 -6.16 -11.25
CA GLY A 421 -2.65 -4.77 -11.04
C GLY A 421 -4.16 -4.49 -10.99
N ARG A 422 -4.98 -5.53 -10.81
CA ARG A 422 -6.46 -5.47 -10.81
C ARG A 422 -7.11 -5.55 -9.44
N LEU A 423 -6.35 -5.46 -8.36
CA LEU A 423 -6.91 -5.49 -7.02
C LEU A 423 -7.47 -4.11 -6.65
N THR A 424 -8.75 -3.89 -6.96
CA THR A 424 -9.46 -2.63 -6.68
C THR A 424 -10.42 -2.80 -5.49
N PRO A 425 -10.85 -1.70 -4.83
CA PRO A 425 -11.84 -1.77 -3.74
C PRO A 425 -13.16 -2.43 -4.12
N GLU A 426 -13.50 -2.40 -5.39
CA GLU A 426 -14.73 -2.97 -5.92
C GLU A 426 -14.70 -4.50 -6.00
N VAL A 427 -13.52 -5.11 -5.82
CA VAL A 427 -13.34 -6.57 -5.82
C VAL A 427 -14.24 -7.27 -4.78
N GLY A 428 -14.65 -6.56 -3.72
CA GLY A 428 -15.66 -7.05 -2.78
C GLY A 428 -17.13 -6.93 -3.23
N ARG A 429 -17.44 -6.17 -4.29
CA ARG A 429 -18.81 -5.87 -4.74
C ARG A 429 -19.31 -6.78 -5.86
N TYR A 430 -18.53 -7.75 -6.32
CA TYR A 430 -18.98 -8.62 -7.38
C TYR A 430 -20.18 -9.46 -6.95
N PRO A 431 -21.27 -9.49 -7.76
CA PRO A 431 -22.43 -10.31 -7.48
C PRO A 431 -22.00 -11.76 -7.32
N ARG A 432 -22.69 -12.50 -6.44
CA ARG A 432 -22.44 -13.93 -6.23
C ARG A 432 -22.32 -14.61 -7.59
N SER A 433 -21.12 -15.03 -7.95
CA SER A 433 -20.93 -15.90 -9.10
C SER A 433 -21.79 -17.14 -8.89
N GLU A 434 -22.39 -17.66 -9.96
CA GLU A 434 -23.23 -18.86 -9.90
C GLU A 434 -22.53 -19.96 -9.07
N PRO A 435 -23.23 -20.55 -8.08
CA PRO A 435 -22.63 -21.52 -7.14
C PRO A 435 -21.79 -22.62 -7.82
N GLY A 436 -22.20 -23.09 -9.01
CA GLY A 436 -21.51 -24.14 -9.76
C GLY A 436 -20.15 -23.71 -10.37
N ARG A 437 -19.83 -22.43 -10.47
CA ARG A 437 -18.54 -21.96 -11.00
C ARG A 437 -17.47 -21.90 -9.90
N ILE A 438 -17.87 -21.59 -8.68
CA ILE A 438 -16.98 -21.63 -7.49
C ILE A 438 -16.65 -23.09 -7.15
N GLU A 439 -17.63 -23.99 -7.21
CA GLU A 439 -17.46 -25.42 -6.92
C GLU A 439 -16.55 -26.11 -7.93
N ARG A 440 -16.65 -25.78 -9.22
CA ARG A 440 -15.73 -26.26 -10.26
C ARG A 440 -14.28 -25.81 -10.06
N LEU A 441 -14.07 -24.64 -9.50
CA LEU A 441 -12.74 -24.07 -9.28
C LEU A 441 -12.10 -24.51 -7.95
N ILE A 442 -12.90 -24.96 -6.98
CA ILE A 442 -12.45 -25.46 -5.68
C ILE A 442 -12.57 -27.00 -5.58
N GLY A 443 -12.93 -27.69 -6.66
CA GLY A 443 -12.88 -29.17 -6.72
C GLY A 443 -14.14 -29.90 -6.24
N LYS A 444 -15.35 -29.28 -6.30
CA LYS A 444 -16.60 -29.97 -5.97
C LYS A 444 -17.26 -30.75 -7.12
N ASP A 445 -16.73 -30.66 -8.34
CA ASP A 445 -17.32 -31.29 -9.54
C ASP A 445 -16.68 -32.62 -9.95
N THR A 446 -16.01 -33.33 -9.05
CA THR A 446 -15.44 -34.63 -9.42
C THR A 446 -15.91 -35.76 -8.49
N ILE A 447 -17.21 -35.93 -8.35
CA ILE A 447 -17.80 -37.23 -7.93
C ILE A 447 -19.18 -37.36 -8.59
N ARG A 448 -19.22 -38.01 -9.73
CA ARG A 448 -20.30 -38.90 -10.15
C ARG A 448 -19.76 -40.29 -10.26
#